data_0e4e8e6a64943bde79f355ed9726a560
#
_entry.id   0e4e8e6a64943bde79f355ed9726a560
#
_cell.length_a   1.000
_cell.length_b   1.000
_cell.length_c   1.000
_cell.angle_alpha   90.00
_cell.angle_beta   90.00
_cell.angle_gamma   90.00
#
_symmetry.space_group_name_H-M   'P 1'
#
loop_
_entity.id
_entity.type
_entity.pdbx_description
1 polymer ?
#
loop_
_entity_poly.entity_id
_entity_poly.type
_entity_poly.pdbx_seq_one_letter_code
_entity_poly.pdbx_strand_id
1 'polypeptide(L)'
;MKTIAFAVWGLLLVSAPCAFAKSAKSIKVTMNSVTAEGVGASIGTVTIKEAKDGVTLEPKLKGLAAGEHGFHIHENGSCDPADKDGKKTAAQAAGGHLDPDATKAHKGPGGGGHKGDLPKLVVSDKGEAKDKIDVKGLTLADFQGHALMIHEGGDNYSDAPKPLGGGGTRIACGVVK
;
A
#
# COMPACT_ATOMS: atom_id res chain seq x y z
N MET A 1 80.30 21.37 -16.30
CA MET A 1 79.49 20.18 -15.95
C MET A 1 78.10 20.70 -15.56
N LYS A 2 77.09 20.48 -16.43
CA LYS A 2 75.72 20.96 -16.18
C LYS A 2 74.86 19.77 -15.73
N THR A 3 74.40 19.80 -14.49
CA THR A 3 73.51 18.79 -13.89
C THR A 3 72.07 19.09 -14.25
N ILE A 4 71.42 18.16 -14.95
CA ILE A 4 70.01 18.21 -15.31
C ILE A 4 69.17 17.46 -14.25
N ALA A 5 68.33 18.20 -13.53
CA ALA A 5 67.41 17.63 -12.55
C ALA A 5 66.09 17.20 -13.27
N PHE A 6 65.74 15.91 -13.21
CA PHE A 6 64.47 15.39 -13.67
C PHE A 6 63.45 15.51 -12.54
N ALA A 7 62.39 16.27 -12.74
CA ALA A 7 61.22 16.31 -11.84
C ALA A 7 60.27 15.21 -12.25
N VAL A 8 60.06 14.22 -11.36
CA VAL A 8 59.04 13.16 -11.51
C VAL A 8 57.73 13.69 -10.96
N TRP A 9 56.77 13.93 -11.86
CA TRP A 9 55.38 14.23 -11.45
C TRP A 9 54.63 12.93 -11.19
N GLY A 10 54.36 12.63 -9.94
CA GLY A 10 53.52 11.50 -9.53
C GLY A 10 52.04 11.85 -9.77
N LEU A 11 51.41 11.08 -10.68
CA LEU A 11 49.97 11.16 -10.94
C LEU A 11 49.20 10.44 -9.82
N LEU A 12 48.60 11.19 -8.89
CA LEU A 12 47.69 10.63 -7.87
C LEU A 12 46.37 10.26 -8.53
N LEU A 13 46.13 8.98 -8.74
CA LEU A 13 44.81 8.45 -9.12
C LEU A 13 43.91 8.45 -7.89
N VAL A 14 43.01 9.43 -7.81
CA VAL A 14 41.93 9.46 -6.82
C VAL A 14 40.83 8.53 -7.31
N SER A 15 40.77 7.34 -6.77
CA SER A 15 39.63 6.43 -6.97
C SER A 15 38.42 6.89 -6.16
N ALA A 16 37.42 7.48 -6.81
CA ALA A 16 36.14 7.78 -6.17
C ALA A 16 35.40 6.48 -5.83
N PRO A 17 34.90 6.30 -4.59
CA PRO A 17 34.09 5.13 -4.26
C PRO A 17 32.79 5.17 -5.03
N CYS A 18 32.54 4.17 -5.87
CA CYS A 18 31.25 3.96 -6.53
C CYS A 18 30.25 3.54 -5.46
N ALA A 19 29.44 4.46 -4.97
CA ALA A 19 28.37 4.15 -4.03
C ALA A 19 27.29 3.36 -4.80
N PHE A 20 27.26 2.04 -4.61
CA PHE A 20 26.13 1.23 -5.05
C PHE A 20 24.90 1.65 -4.25
N ALA A 21 23.99 2.38 -4.88
CA ALA A 21 22.67 2.65 -4.33
C ALA A 21 21.96 1.30 -4.14
N LYS A 22 21.74 0.89 -2.88
CA LYS A 22 20.94 -0.29 -2.55
C LYS A 22 19.54 -0.09 -3.14
N SER A 23 19.13 -0.95 -4.08
CA SER A 23 17.78 -0.92 -4.63
C SER A 23 16.78 -1.04 -3.48
N ALA A 24 15.88 -0.06 -3.34
CA ALA A 24 14.83 -0.13 -2.33
C ALA A 24 13.99 -1.38 -2.58
N LYS A 25 13.76 -2.17 -1.54
CA LYS A 25 12.88 -3.33 -1.62
C LYS A 25 11.46 -2.86 -1.93
N SER A 26 10.76 -3.61 -2.76
CA SER A 26 9.39 -3.29 -3.15
C SER A 26 8.57 -4.55 -3.40
N ILE A 27 7.27 -4.45 -3.16
CA ILE A 27 6.28 -5.47 -3.49
C ILE A 27 5.30 -4.85 -4.48
N LYS A 28 4.96 -5.58 -5.54
CA LYS A 28 3.95 -5.16 -6.51
C LYS A 28 2.70 -6.01 -6.36
N VAL A 29 1.59 -5.38 -6.06
CA VAL A 29 0.29 -6.02 -5.84
C VAL A 29 -0.61 -5.73 -7.04
N THR A 30 -1.19 -6.77 -7.64
CA THR A 30 -2.25 -6.62 -8.64
C THR A 30 -3.58 -6.45 -7.92
N MET A 31 -4.30 -5.37 -8.22
CA MET A 31 -5.64 -5.10 -7.70
C MET A 31 -6.67 -5.55 -8.72
N ASN A 32 -7.67 -6.27 -8.25
CA ASN A 32 -8.78 -6.76 -9.06
C ASN A 32 -10.10 -6.24 -8.51
N SER A 33 -11.09 -6.01 -9.36
CA SER A 33 -12.46 -5.79 -8.92
C SER A 33 -12.98 -7.03 -8.17
N VAL A 34 -13.86 -6.83 -7.19
CA VAL A 34 -14.47 -7.94 -6.44
C VAL A 34 -15.97 -7.74 -6.31
N THR A 35 -16.69 -8.85 -6.38
CA THR A 35 -18.15 -8.93 -6.20
C THR A 35 -18.50 -10.13 -5.33
N ALA A 36 -19.79 -10.30 -5.04
CA ALA A 36 -20.27 -11.51 -4.34
C ALA A 36 -20.05 -12.80 -5.14
N GLU A 37 -19.90 -12.69 -6.46
CA GLU A 37 -19.64 -13.81 -7.38
C GLU A 37 -18.17 -14.21 -7.41
N GLY A 38 -17.24 -13.29 -7.02
CA GLY A 38 -15.81 -13.58 -6.98
C GLY A 38 -14.91 -12.43 -7.36
N VAL A 39 -13.67 -12.81 -7.66
CA VAL A 39 -12.61 -11.90 -8.11
C VAL A 39 -12.77 -11.67 -9.62
N GLY A 40 -12.87 -10.41 -10.00
CA GLY A 40 -13.05 -9.98 -11.38
C GLY A 40 -11.74 -9.57 -12.08
N ALA A 41 -11.87 -8.67 -13.05
CA ALA A 41 -10.75 -8.19 -13.84
C ALA A 41 -9.78 -7.31 -13.05
N SER A 42 -8.52 -7.28 -13.49
CA SER A 42 -7.53 -6.37 -12.93
C SER A 42 -7.88 -4.91 -13.26
N ILE A 43 -7.84 -4.07 -12.24
CA ILE A 43 -7.98 -2.61 -12.35
C ILE A 43 -6.64 -1.87 -12.30
N GLY A 44 -5.54 -2.62 -12.18
CA GLY A 44 -4.18 -2.08 -12.13
C GLY A 44 -3.33 -2.64 -11.00
N THR A 45 -2.37 -1.86 -10.52
CA THR A 45 -1.42 -2.31 -9.49
C THR A 45 -1.17 -1.23 -8.44
N VAL A 46 -0.76 -1.68 -7.24
CA VAL A 46 -0.16 -0.86 -6.21
C VAL A 46 1.26 -1.37 -5.98
N THR A 47 2.25 -0.49 -6.09
CA THR A 47 3.63 -0.84 -5.71
C THR A 47 3.91 -0.29 -4.32
N ILE A 48 4.31 -1.15 -3.40
CA ILE A 48 4.67 -0.81 -2.03
C ILE A 48 6.19 -0.75 -1.98
N LYS A 49 6.78 0.37 -1.57
CA LYS A 49 8.24 0.58 -1.50
C LYS A 49 8.66 0.90 -0.08
N GLU A 50 9.81 0.35 0.35
CA GLU A 50 10.44 0.80 1.59
C GLU A 50 10.76 2.29 1.51
N ALA A 51 10.46 3.03 2.57
CA ALA A 51 10.81 4.42 2.80
C ALA A 51 11.55 4.56 4.14
N LYS A 52 12.14 5.73 4.40
CA LYS A 52 12.97 5.95 5.61
C LYS A 52 12.22 5.67 6.91
N ASP A 53 10.98 6.13 7.01
CA ASP A 53 10.19 6.06 8.25
C ASP A 53 8.89 5.25 8.07
N GLY A 54 8.84 4.39 7.05
CA GLY A 54 7.65 3.62 6.71
C GLY A 54 7.68 3.04 5.30
N VAL A 55 6.57 3.17 4.58
CA VAL A 55 6.44 2.75 3.18
C VAL A 55 5.79 3.85 2.34
N THR A 56 6.06 3.83 1.02
CA THR A 56 5.31 4.61 0.03
C THR A 56 4.51 3.64 -0.84
N LEU A 57 3.21 3.87 -0.95
CA LEU A 57 2.31 3.17 -1.86
C LEU A 57 2.21 3.99 -3.15
N GLU A 58 2.45 3.34 -4.29
CA GLU A 58 2.34 3.95 -5.62
C GLU A 58 1.22 3.24 -6.41
N PRO A 59 -0.02 3.71 -6.31
CA PRO A 59 -1.13 3.17 -7.08
C PRO A 59 -0.98 3.54 -8.55
N LYS A 60 -1.40 2.62 -9.43
CA LYS A 60 -1.62 2.80 -10.86
C LYS A 60 -2.93 2.08 -11.19
N LEU A 61 -4.02 2.67 -10.77
CA LEU A 61 -5.36 2.08 -10.82
C LEU A 61 -6.25 2.89 -11.76
N LYS A 62 -7.25 2.22 -12.33
CA LYS A 62 -8.26 2.83 -13.20
C LYS A 62 -9.59 2.09 -13.10
N GLY A 63 -10.67 2.76 -13.54
CA GLY A 63 -12.01 2.17 -13.54
C GLY A 63 -12.70 2.20 -12.17
N LEU A 64 -12.25 3.07 -11.26
CA LEU A 64 -12.89 3.34 -9.98
C LEU A 64 -13.81 4.56 -10.11
N ALA A 65 -14.79 4.69 -9.23
CA ALA A 65 -15.55 5.92 -9.11
C ALA A 65 -14.65 7.08 -8.65
N ALA A 66 -14.94 8.30 -9.10
CA ALA A 66 -14.22 9.48 -8.64
C ALA A 66 -14.54 9.79 -7.18
N GLY A 67 -13.54 10.28 -6.43
CA GLY A 67 -13.70 10.66 -5.04
C GLY A 67 -12.75 9.96 -4.09
N GLU A 68 -13.08 9.96 -2.81
CA GLU A 68 -12.29 9.33 -1.75
C GLU A 68 -12.82 7.93 -1.45
N HIS A 69 -11.91 6.99 -1.28
CA HIS A 69 -12.22 5.59 -0.98
C HIS A 69 -11.45 5.14 0.27
N GLY A 70 -12.11 4.37 1.14
CA GLY A 70 -11.45 3.63 2.20
C GLY A 70 -10.41 2.67 1.60
N PHE A 71 -9.21 2.68 2.16
CA PHE A 71 -8.09 1.88 1.68
C PHE A 71 -7.38 1.25 2.87
N HIS A 72 -7.38 -0.09 2.94
CA HIS A 72 -6.94 -0.78 4.15
C HIS A 72 -6.17 -2.06 3.84
N ILE A 73 -5.36 -2.50 4.81
CA ILE A 73 -4.81 -3.86 4.87
C ILE A 73 -5.82 -4.71 5.65
N HIS A 74 -6.23 -5.84 5.09
CA HIS A 74 -7.10 -6.81 5.74
C HIS A 74 -6.34 -8.02 6.27
N GLU A 75 -6.90 -8.69 7.29
CA GLU A 75 -6.26 -9.75 8.08
C GLU A 75 -5.74 -10.91 7.24
N ASN A 76 -6.51 -11.37 6.25
CA ASN A 76 -6.19 -12.57 5.49
C ASN A 76 -5.80 -12.25 4.05
N GLY A 77 -4.82 -12.99 3.52
CA GLY A 77 -4.40 -12.90 2.12
C GLY A 77 -5.36 -13.60 1.15
N SER A 78 -6.65 -13.23 1.19
CA SER A 78 -7.66 -13.73 0.27
C SER A 78 -8.55 -12.59 -0.23
N CYS A 79 -8.95 -12.67 -1.50
CA CYS A 79 -9.94 -11.79 -2.11
C CYS A 79 -11.25 -12.52 -2.41
N ASP A 80 -11.39 -13.76 -1.95
CA ASP A 80 -12.58 -14.59 -2.22
C ASP A 80 -13.81 -14.07 -1.49
N PRO A 81 -15.00 -14.19 -2.08
CA PRO A 81 -16.23 -13.93 -1.36
C PRO A 81 -16.45 -15.02 -0.29
N ALA A 82 -17.09 -14.64 0.80
CA ALA A 82 -17.54 -15.57 1.83
C ALA A 82 -18.89 -15.11 2.40
N ASP A 83 -19.52 -15.98 3.17
CA ASP A 83 -20.79 -15.63 3.79
C ASP A 83 -20.60 -14.67 4.97
N LYS A 84 -21.45 -13.66 5.01
CA LYS A 84 -21.60 -12.75 6.13
C LYS A 84 -23.11 -12.59 6.40
N ASP A 85 -23.55 -12.95 7.59
CA ASP A 85 -24.95 -12.86 8.01
C ASP A 85 -25.91 -13.56 7.03
N GLY A 86 -25.52 -14.75 6.51
CA GLY A 86 -26.30 -15.55 5.57
C GLY A 86 -26.30 -15.00 4.12
N LYS A 87 -25.47 -13.99 3.82
CA LYS A 87 -25.36 -13.41 2.48
C LYS A 87 -23.93 -13.48 1.97
N LYS A 88 -23.77 -13.99 0.75
CA LYS A 88 -22.47 -13.97 0.06
C LYS A 88 -22.00 -12.54 -0.17
N THR A 89 -20.82 -12.22 0.31
CA THR A 89 -20.27 -10.85 0.35
C THR A 89 -18.89 -10.80 -0.30
N ALA A 90 -18.66 -9.78 -1.12
CA ALA A 90 -17.40 -9.57 -1.85
C ALA A 90 -16.19 -9.57 -0.92
N ALA A 91 -15.15 -10.31 -1.29
CA ALA A 91 -13.85 -10.38 -0.60
C ALA A 91 -13.96 -10.61 0.93
N GLN A 92 -15.06 -11.20 1.41
CA GLN A 92 -15.29 -11.37 2.85
C GLN A 92 -14.28 -12.33 3.50
N ALA A 93 -13.67 -13.24 2.74
CA ALA A 93 -12.61 -14.13 3.23
C ALA A 93 -11.34 -13.37 3.66
N ALA A 94 -11.18 -12.11 3.24
CA ALA A 94 -10.09 -11.23 3.72
C ALA A 94 -10.18 -10.91 5.22
N GLY A 95 -11.30 -11.13 5.88
CA GLY A 95 -11.49 -10.79 7.30
C GLY A 95 -11.75 -9.30 7.52
N GLY A 96 -11.45 -8.82 8.72
CA GLY A 96 -11.49 -7.40 9.12
C GLY A 96 -10.26 -6.62 8.69
N HIS A 97 -10.12 -5.37 9.16
CA HIS A 97 -8.87 -4.63 9.04
C HIS A 97 -7.78 -5.32 9.88
N LEU A 98 -6.55 -5.31 9.42
CA LEU A 98 -5.42 -5.87 10.15
C LEU A 98 -5.27 -5.19 11.52
N ASP A 99 -5.50 -5.92 12.60
CA ASP A 99 -5.50 -5.43 13.98
C ASP A 99 -4.75 -6.40 14.91
N PRO A 100 -3.42 -6.54 14.77
CA PRO A 100 -2.63 -7.48 15.58
C PRO A 100 -2.64 -7.16 17.06
N ASP A 101 -2.89 -5.89 17.43
CA ASP A 101 -2.93 -5.43 18.81
C ASP A 101 -4.34 -5.53 19.44
N ALA A 102 -5.33 -6.07 18.69
CA ALA A 102 -6.72 -6.23 19.10
C ALA A 102 -7.36 -4.94 19.67
N THR A 103 -7.05 -3.81 19.05
CA THR A 103 -7.53 -2.48 19.45
C THR A 103 -9.04 -2.34 19.25
N LYS A 104 -9.58 -3.06 18.24
CA LYS A 104 -11.00 -3.05 17.84
C LYS A 104 -11.54 -1.65 17.57
N ALA A 105 -10.66 -0.73 17.14
CA ALA A 105 -11.01 0.66 16.92
C ALA A 105 -10.45 1.14 15.58
N HIS A 106 -11.31 1.73 14.75
CA HIS A 106 -10.92 2.40 13.53
C HIS A 106 -10.56 3.86 13.82
N LYS A 107 -9.29 4.22 13.71
CA LYS A 107 -8.79 5.57 14.05
C LYS A 107 -7.94 6.18 12.95
N GLY A 108 -7.94 5.56 11.77
CA GLY A 108 -7.14 5.99 10.64
C GLY A 108 -5.63 5.77 10.82
N PRO A 109 -4.83 6.19 9.83
CA PRO A 109 -3.40 5.89 9.77
C PRO A 109 -2.64 6.50 10.96
N GLY A 110 -1.98 5.65 11.75
CA GLY A 110 -1.19 6.06 12.91
C GLY A 110 -2.02 6.59 14.09
N GLY A 111 -3.34 6.46 14.08
CA GLY A 111 -4.24 6.93 15.13
C GLY A 111 -4.31 6.03 16.38
N GLY A 112 -3.55 4.94 16.43
CA GLY A 112 -3.57 3.98 17.55
C GLY A 112 -4.80 3.07 17.55
N GLY A 113 -5.41 2.90 16.37
CA GLY A 113 -6.43 1.89 16.06
C GLY A 113 -5.85 0.73 15.28
N HIS A 114 -6.62 0.18 14.32
CA HIS A 114 -6.16 -0.92 13.49
C HIS A 114 -4.86 -0.56 12.77
N LYS A 115 -3.90 -1.46 12.77
CA LYS A 115 -2.63 -1.30 12.04
C LYS A 115 -2.84 -1.21 10.53
N GLY A 116 -3.91 -1.83 10.03
CA GLY A 116 -4.28 -1.85 8.63
C GLY A 116 -4.96 -0.58 8.11
N ASP A 117 -5.23 0.41 8.96
CA ASP A 117 -5.84 1.66 8.54
C ASP A 117 -4.83 2.51 7.75
N LEU A 118 -5.02 2.63 6.44
CA LEU A 118 -4.17 3.42 5.55
C LEU A 118 -4.81 4.80 5.26
N PRO A 119 -4.05 5.77 4.77
CA PRO A 119 -4.66 6.97 4.21
C PRO A 119 -5.61 6.60 3.06
N LYS A 120 -6.76 7.27 3.04
CA LYS A 120 -7.77 7.07 1.99
C LYS A 120 -7.19 7.24 0.59
N LEU A 121 -7.68 6.44 -0.35
CA LEU A 121 -7.30 6.52 -1.74
C LEU A 121 -8.11 7.62 -2.43
N VAL A 122 -7.44 8.54 -3.13
CA VAL A 122 -8.10 9.57 -3.92
C VAL A 122 -8.14 9.16 -5.38
N VAL A 123 -9.32 9.17 -5.97
CA VAL A 123 -9.57 8.84 -7.37
C VAL A 123 -10.02 10.10 -8.12
N SER A 124 -9.35 10.40 -9.21
CA SER A 124 -9.66 11.55 -10.07
C SER A 124 -10.98 11.40 -10.81
N ASP A 125 -11.51 12.49 -11.40
CA ASP A 125 -12.70 12.48 -12.25
C ASP A 125 -12.59 11.57 -13.48
N LYS A 126 -11.36 11.15 -13.84
CA LYS A 126 -11.10 10.17 -14.90
C LYS A 126 -11.15 8.72 -14.42
N GLY A 127 -11.48 8.47 -13.15
CA GLY A 127 -11.51 7.14 -12.56
C GLY A 127 -10.12 6.55 -12.30
N GLU A 128 -9.10 7.38 -12.13
CA GLU A 128 -7.71 6.96 -11.96
C GLU A 128 -7.17 7.35 -10.58
N ALA A 129 -6.45 6.42 -9.92
CA ALA A 129 -5.66 6.70 -8.73
C ALA A 129 -4.17 6.52 -9.06
N LYS A 130 -3.37 7.59 -8.89
CA LYS A 130 -1.95 7.65 -9.26
C LYS A 130 -1.09 8.38 -8.22
N ASP A 131 -1.72 9.05 -7.27
CA ASP A 131 -0.99 9.83 -6.26
C ASP A 131 -0.29 8.90 -5.29
N LYS A 132 0.94 9.24 -4.96
CA LYS A 132 1.72 8.51 -3.96
C LYS A 132 1.15 8.74 -2.57
N ILE A 133 1.16 7.67 -1.78
CA ILE A 133 0.66 7.68 -0.40
C ILE A 133 1.81 7.24 0.50
N ASP A 134 2.31 8.16 1.33
CA ASP A 134 3.32 7.84 2.33
C ASP A 134 2.64 7.39 3.62
N VAL A 135 3.08 6.24 4.14
CA VAL A 135 2.54 5.62 5.36
C VAL A 135 3.66 5.41 6.35
N LYS A 136 3.62 6.11 7.47
CA LYS A 136 4.62 6.00 8.54
C LYS A 136 4.38 4.77 9.41
N GLY A 137 5.46 4.22 9.95
CA GLY A 137 5.40 3.16 10.95
C GLY A 137 5.07 1.76 10.43
N LEU A 138 4.79 1.60 9.13
CA LEU A 138 4.64 0.29 8.49
C LEU A 138 5.90 -0.14 7.75
N THR A 139 6.09 -1.44 7.63
CA THR A 139 7.15 -2.09 6.86
C THR A 139 6.56 -2.94 5.76
N LEU A 140 7.36 -3.42 4.80
CA LEU A 140 6.88 -4.36 3.79
C LEU A 140 6.33 -5.66 4.41
N ALA A 141 6.88 -6.09 5.54
CA ALA A 141 6.43 -7.30 6.24
C ALA A 141 4.99 -7.17 6.76
N ASP A 142 4.53 -5.97 7.08
CA ASP A 142 3.15 -5.73 7.55
C ASP A 142 2.09 -5.90 6.44
N PHE A 143 2.53 -6.02 5.20
CA PHE A 143 1.65 -6.27 4.06
C PHE A 143 1.67 -7.73 3.61
N GLN A 144 2.78 -8.46 3.84
CA GLN A 144 2.95 -9.82 3.34
C GLN A 144 1.96 -10.80 3.98
N GLY A 145 1.32 -11.61 3.16
CA GLY A 145 0.31 -12.59 3.62
C GLY A 145 -1.06 -11.99 3.87
N HIS A 146 -1.25 -10.71 3.62
CA HIS A 146 -2.50 -9.95 3.82
C HIS A 146 -3.12 -9.53 2.48
N ALA A 147 -4.28 -8.88 2.52
CA ALA A 147 -4.93 -8.31 1.35
C ALA A 147 -5.02 -6.79 1.45
N LEU A 148 -4.70 -6.08 0.36
CA LEU A 148 -5.07 -4.69 0.17
C LEU A 148 -6.50 -4.61 -0.30
N MET A 149 -7.29 -3.73 0.31
CA MET A 149 -8.72 -3.56 0.02
C MET A 149 -9.04 -2.11 -0.27
N ILE A 150 -9.88 -1.90 -1.31
CA ILE A 150 -10.48 -0.60 -1.62
C ILE A 150 -11.99 -0.73 -1.39
N HIS A 151 -12.56 0.24 -0.70
CA HIS A 151 -13.98 0.31 -0.39
C HIS A 151 -14.73 1.29 -1.29
N GLU A 152 -16.03 1.11 -1.41
CA GLU A 152 -16.91 1.98 -2.22
C GLU A 152 -17.01 3.39 -1.64
N GLY A 153 -17.16 3.48 -0.32
CA GLY A 153 -17.24 4.74 0.40
C GLY A 153 -15.86 5.29 0.78
N GLY A 154 -15.87 6.55 1.25
CA GLY A 154 -14.69 7.20 1.81
C GLY A 154 -14.27 6.63 3.16
N ASP A 155 -13.43 7.37 3.87
CA ASP A 155 -12.97 7.02 5.19
C ASP A 155 -12.88 8.30 6.05
N ASN A 156 -13.64 8.35 7.14
CA ASN A 156 -13.62 9.48 8.06
C ASN A 156 -12.66 9.26 9.26
N TYR A 157 -11.91 8.13 9.25
CA TYR A 157 -10.96 7.75 10.30
C TYR A 157 -11.59 7.58 11.69
N SER A 158 -12.85 7.13 11.75
CA SER A 158 -13.60 6.95 12.98
C SER A 158 -14.64 5.84 12.84
N ASP A 159 -15.03 5.24 13.95
CA ASP A 159 -16.16 4.31 14.01
C ASP A 159 -17.52 5.01 14.10
N ALA A 160 -17.57 6.33 14.14
CA ALA A 160 -18.79 7.13 14.20
C ALA A 160 -18.83 8.15 13.04
N PRO A 161 -19.99 8.43 12.43
CA PRO A 161 -21.32 7.87 12.71
C PRO A 161 -21.54 6.46 12.10
N LYS A 162 -20.61 5.96 11.29
CA LYS A 162 -20.64 4.63 10.69
C LYS A 162 -19.35 3.86 11.04
N PRO A 163 -19.44 2.56 11.36
CA PRO A 163 -18.27 1.77 11.69
C PRO A 163 -17.25 1.74 10.52
N LEU A 164 -15.98 1.57 10.88
CA LEU A 164 -14.86 1.41 9.93
C LEU A 164 -14.77 2.56 8.91
N GLY A 165 -14.85 3.79 9.40
CA GLY A 165 -14.73 4.99 8.56
C GLY A 165 -15.87 5.24 7.59
N GLY A 166 -16.88 4.35 7.56
CA GLY A 166 -17.99 4.41 6.60
C GLY A 166 -17.65 3.85 5.23
N GLY A 167 -16.55 3.10 5.09
CA GLY A 167 -16.08 2.56 3.81
C GLY A 167 -17.08 1.69 3.04
N GLY A 168 -17.93 0.93 3.75
CA GLY A 168 -19.03 0.17 3.14
C GLY A 168 -18.53 -1.02 2.31
N THR A 169 -19.07 -1.17 1.10
CA THR A 169 -18.82 -2.31 0.21
C THR A 169 -17.35 -2.41 -0.21
N ARG A 170 -16.81 -3.61 -0.29
CA ARG A 170 -15.49 -3.91 -0.86
C ARG A 170 -15.61 -3.97 -2.37
N ILE A 171 -14.85 -3.17 -3.10
CA ILE A 171 -14.96 -3.04 -4.55
C ILE A 171 -13.69 -3.49 -5.29
N ALA A 172 -12.54 -3.48 -4.63
CA ALA A 172 -11.32 -4.00 -5.21
C ALA A 172 -10.41 -4.60 -4.13
N CYS A 173 -9.67 -5.65 -4.51
CA CYS A 173 -8.82 -6.41 -3.61
C CYS A 173 -7.57 -6.90 -4.34
N GLY A 174 -6.44 -6.97 -3.62
CA GLY A 174 -5.19 -7.55 -4.09
C GLY A 174 -4.46 -8.27 -2.97
N VAL A 175 -4.10 -9.54 -3.21
CA VAL A 175 -3.31 -10.32 -2.24
C VAL A 175 -1.84 -9.94 -2.33
N VAL A 176 -1.22 -9.68 -1.20
CA VAL A 176 0.20 -9.35 -1.06
C VAL A 176 0.98 -10.64 -0.76
N LYS A 177 1.80 -11.05 -1.71
CA LYS A 177 2.62 -12.28 -1.63
C LYS A 177 4.06 -11.97 -1.29
#